data_cbbb5b3d1402e36a9d239fe27bc1a519
#
_entry.id   cbbb5b3d1402e36a9d239fe27bc1a519
#
_cell.length_a   1.000
_cell.length_b   1.000
_cell.length_c   1.000
_cell.angle_alpha   90.00
_cell.angle_beta   90.00
_cell.angle_gamma   90.00
#
_symmetry.space_group_name_H-M   'P 1'
#
loop_
_entity.id
_entity.type
_entity.pdbx_description
1 polymer ?
#
loop_
_entity_poly.entity_id
_entity_poly.type
_entity_poly.pdbx_seq_one_letter_code
_entity_poly.pdbx_strand_id
1 'polypeptide(L)'
;MSEVSKQFNRVQRAFMRVLDNHNRKLVDYEDDVWNFFQNCWHLTDWIKNDTRSVAKATRGKIDVEVRSYPALMIVGELTSKSKNLELTSNVTEEGGKEHGEILLTIIDDQGDEFLVKSLATDAMKNWMAIFKKYRI
;
A
#
# COMPACT_ATOMS: atom_id res chain seq x y z
N MET A 1 14.03 13.91 -12.82
CA MET A 1 13.01 13.19 -12.00
C MET A 1 13.48 13.16 -10.56
N SER A 2 12.62 13.56 -9.63
CA SER A 2 12.97 13.56 -8.21
C SER A 2 13.07 12.15 -7.63
N GLU A 3 13.76 12.00 -6.52
CA GLU A 3 13.83 10.71 -5.82
C GLU A 3 12.44 10.26 -5.33
N VAL A 4 11.59 11.21 -4.91
CA VAL A 4 10.21 10.92 -4.54
C VAL A 4 9.43 10.35 -5.72
N SER A 5 9.57 10.93 -6.92
CA SER A 5 8.92 10.41 -8.13
C SER A 5 9.40 9.01 -8.47
N LYS A 6 10.69 8.72 -8.32
CA LYS A 6 11.24 7.38 -8.54
C LYS A 6 10.65 6.37 -7.56
N GLN A 7 10.52 6.75 -6.29
CA GLN A 7 9.90 5.90 -5.27
C GLN A 7 8.42 5.67 -5.57
N PHE A 8 7.71 6.71 -6.00
CA PHE A 8 6.30 6.57 -6.39
C PHE A 8 6.15 5.58 -7.57
N ASN A 9 7.06 5.63 -8.54
CA ASN A 9 7.05 4.66 -9.64
C ASN A 9 7.25 3.22 -9.15
N ARG A 10 8.09 3.01 -8.14
CA ARG A 10 8.24 1.69 -7.50
C ARG A 10 6.94 1.22 -6.85
N VAL A 11 6.25 2.13 -6.17
CA VAL A 11 4.96 1.83 -5.55
C VAL A 11 3.92 1.45 -6.61
N GLN A 12 3.88 2.17 -7.73
CA GLN A 12 2.97 1.86 -8.83
C GLN A 12 3.25 0.46 -9.41
N ARG A 13 4.52 0.10 -9.60
CA ARG A 13 4.87 -1.25 -10.08
C ARG A 13 4.48 -2.33 -9.06
N ALA A 14 4.72 -2.07 -7.78
CA ALA A 14 4.31 -2.99 -6.72
C ALA A 14 2.79 -3.14 -6.66
N PHE A 15 2.05 -2.06 -6.87
CA PHE A 15 0.60 -2.09 -6.94
C PHE A 15 0.09 -2.99 -8.07
N MET A 16 0.70 -2.91 -9.25
CA MET A 16 0.31 -3.77 -10.37
C MET A 16 0.46 -5.26 -10.02
N ARG A 17 1.48 -5.62 -9.25
CA ARG A 17 1.65 -7.01 -8.79
C ARG A 17 0.58 -7.42 -7.77
N VAL A 18 0.09 -6.50 -6.96
CA VAL A 18 -1.03 -6.77 -6.04
C VAL A 18 -2.34 -6.99 -6.80
N LEU A 19 -2.54 -6.27 -7.91
CA LEU A 19 -3.72 -6.46 -8.76
C LEU A 19 -3.70 -7.81 -9.49
N ASP A 20 -2.52 -8.36 -9.75
CA ASP A 20 -2.35 -9.66 -10.40
C ASP A 20 -2.45 -10.78 -9.37
N ASN A 21 -3.67 -11.17 -9.04
CA ASN A 21 -3.99 -12.14 -7.98
C ASN A 21 -4.52 -13.48 -8.49
N HIS A 22 -4.27 -13.80 -9.77
CA HIS A 22 -4.71 -15.08 -10.38
C HIS A 22 -3.50 -15.90 -10.79
N ASN A 23 -3.64 -17.23 -10.70
CA ASN A 23 -2.63 -18.20 -11.16
C ASN A 23 -1.25 -17.97 -10.55
N ARG A 24 -1.20 -17.67 -9.26
CA ARG A 24 0.04 -17.37 -8.54
C ARG A 24 0.19 -18.28 -7.34
N LYS A 25 1.44 -18.48 -6.92
CA LYS A 25 1.70 -19.13 -5.64
C LYS A 25 1.35 -18.15 -4.52
N LEU A 26 0.69 -18.66 -3.48
CA LEU A 26 0.25 -17.83 -2.35
C LEU A 26 1.42 -17.09 -1.70
N VAL A 27 2.54 -17.77 -1.44
CA VAL A 27 3.71 -17.17 -0.80
C VAL A 27 4.28 -16.00 -1.64
N ASP A 28 4.33 -16.16 -2.96
CA ASP A 28 4.83 -15.11 -3.86
C ASP A 28 3.91 -13.90 -3.85
N TYR A 29 2.61 -14.14 -3.85
CA TYR A 29 1.63 -13.07 -3.80
C TYR A 29 1.67 -12.32 -2.46
N GLU A 30 1.78 -13.04 -1.34
CA GLU A 30 1.93 -12.44 -0.01
C GLU A 30 3.17 -11.54 0.05
N ASP A 31 4.29 -12.00 -0.51
CA ASP A 31 5.52 -11.21 -0.57
C ASP A 31 5.33 -9.91 -1.35
N ASP A 32 4.63 -9.97 -2.48
CA ASP A 32 4.33 -8.79 -3.29
C ASP A 32 3.39 -7.82 -2.55
N VAL A 33 2.43 -8.34 -1.80
CA VAL A 33 1.52 -7.51 -0.99
C VAL A 33 2.30 -6.77 0.10
N TRP A 34 3.17 -7.46 0.85
CA TRP A 34 4.00 -6.83 1.87
C TRP A 34 4.97 -5.82 1.27
N ASN A 35 5.58 -6.14 0.12
CA ASN A 35 6.45 -5.22 -0.60
C ASN A 35 5.70 -3.94 -0.99
N PHE A 36 4.46 -4.07 -1.46
CA PHE A 36 3.62 -2.90 -1.78
C PHE A 36 3.36 -2.05 -0.53
N PHE A 37 2.93 -2.65 0.57
CA PHE A 37 2.62 -1.91 1.79
C PHE A 37 3.84 -1.16 2.32
N GLN A 38 4.99 -1.81 2.37
CA GLN A 38 6.22 -1.19 2.83
C GLN A 38 6.63 -0.01 1.96
N ASN A 39 6.66 -0.19 0.64
CA ASN A 39 7.02 0.89 -0.28
C ASN A 39 6.01 2.03 -0.25
N CYS A 40 4.73 1.69 -0.15
CA CYS A 40 3.64 2.66 -0.07
C CYS A 40 3.79 3.56 1.17
N TRP A 41 4.06 2.97 2.33
CA TRP A 41 4.27 3.73 3.56
C TRP A 41 5.58 4.51 3.56
N HIS A 42 6.64 3.94 3.00
CA HIS A 42 7.94 4.60 2.91
C HIS A 42 7.93 5.87 2.07
N LEU A 43 6.91 6.08 1.23
CA LEU A 43 6.74 7.37 0.55
C LEU A 43 6.69 8.53 1.54
N THR A 44 6.14 8.32 2.74
CA THR A 44 6.12 9.35 3.79
C THR A 44 7.53 9.78 4.16
N ASP A 45 8.44 8.82 4.31
CA ASP A 45 9.85 9.10 4.65
C ASP A 45 10.58 9.78 3.49
N TRP A 46 10.34 9.34 2.25
CA TRP A 46 10.94 9.96 1.08
C TRP A 46 10.53 11.42 0.95
N ILE A 47 9.25 11.72 1.21
CA ILE A 47 8.75 13.10 1.17
C ILE A 47 9.35 13.94 2.31
N LYS A 48 9.40 13.39 3.53
CA LYS A 48 9.99 14.08 4.68
C LYS A 48 11.46 14.43 4.49
N ASN A 49 12.19 13.59 3.77
CA ASN A 49 13.62 13.73 3.56
C ASN A 49 13.97 14.43 2.25
N ASP A 50 13.00 14.73 1.40
CA ASP A 50 13.22 15.45 0.15
C ASP A 50 13.28 16.95 0.40
N THR A 51 14.51 17.46 0.56
CA THR A 51 14.75 18.88 0.79
C THR A 51 14.87 19.69 -0.49
N ARG A 52 14.94 19.03 -1.65
CA ARG A 52 15.16 19.69 -2.95
C ARG A 52 13.86 19.93 -3.71
N SER A 53 12.98 18.93 -3.75
CA SER A 53 11.77 18.95 -4.59
C SER A 53 10.53 19.38 -3.83
N VAL A 54 10.52 19.25 -2.50
CA VAL A 54 9.36 19.55 -1.66
C VAL A 54 9.74 20.54 -0.57
N ALA A 55 9.10 21.70 -0.56
CA ALA A 55 9.32 22.73 0.44
C ALA A 55 8.89 22.24 1.84
N LYS A 56 9.58 22.69 2.87
CA LYS A 56 9.32 22.29 4.26
C LYS A 56 7.86 22.49 4.69
N ALA A 57 7.25 23.61 4.32
CA ALA A 57 5.84 23.89 4.65
C ALA A 57 4.92 22.90 3.96
N THR A 58 5.22 22.54 2.71
CA THR A 58 4.44 21.56 1.94
C THR A 58 4.57 20.16 2.53
N ARG A 59 5.78 19.77 2.97
CA ARG A 59 6.00 18.48 3.64
C ARG A 59 5.15 18.34 4.89
N GLY A 60 5.02 19.39 5.69
CA GLY A 60 4.15 19.42 6.87
C GLY A 60 2.68 19.25 6.52
N LYS A 61 2.21 19.91 5.46
CA LYS A 61 0.84 19.76 4.96
C LYS A 61 0.56 18.34 4.46
N ILE A 62 1.51 17.73 3.76
CA ILE A 62 1.39 16.36 3.26
C ILE A 62 1.29 15.38 4.44
N ASP A 63 2.11 15.55 5.47
CA ASP A 63 2.07 14.71 6.66
C ASP A 63 0.69 14.74 7.33
N VAL A 64 0.11 15.93 7.47
CA VAL A 64 -1.24 16.08 8.02
C VAL A 64 -2.29 15.39 7.12
N GLU A 65 -2.17 15.58 5.81
CA GLU A 65 -3.13 14.99 4.86
C GLU A 65 -3.05 13.47 4.83
N VAL A 66 -1.86 12.88 4.86
CA VAL A 66 -1.66 11.43 4.94
C VAL A 66 -2.43 10.85 6.13
N ARG A 67 -2.36 11.50 7.27
CA ARG A 67 -3.06 11.08 8.50
C ARG A 67 -4.57 11.20 8.41
N SER A 68 -5.09 11.94 7.44
CA SER A 68 -6.52 12.07 7.21
C SER A 68 -7.12 10.95 6.35
N TYR A 69 -6.28 10.14 5.70
CA TYR A 69 -6.73 9.04 4.84
C TYR A 69 -6.72 7.72 5.59
N PRO A 70 -7.89 7.11 5.85
CA PRO A 70 -7.95 5.83 6.60
C PRO A 70 -7.12 4.72 5.97
N ALA A 71 -7.12 4.60 4.63
CA ALA A 71 -6.36 3.56 3.94
C ALA A 71 -4.85 3.69 4.19
N LEU A 72 -4.30 4.90 4.10
CA LEU A 72 -2.88 5.14 4.36
C LEU A 72 -2.51 4.90 5.82
N MET A 73 -3.41 5.20 6.76
CA MET A 73 -3.19 4.93 8.17
C MET A 73 -3.14 3.42 8.45
N ILE A 74 -4.02 2.64 7.81
CA ILE A 74 -4.00 1.17 7.95
C ILE A 74 -2.70 0.61 7.38
N VAL A 75 -2.26 1.09 6.22
CA VAL A 75 -0.98 0.69 5.62
C VAL A 75 0.19 0.99 6.57
N GLY A 76 0.18 2.15 7.21
CA GLY A 76 1.19 2.53 8.19
C GLY A 76 1.19 1.62 9.42
N GLU A 77 0.03 1.28 9.93
CA GLU A 77 -0.13 0.37 11.07
C GLU A 77 0.37 -1.04 10.73
N LEU A 78 0.06 -1.53 9.53
CA LEU A 78 0.58 -2.82 9.04
C LEU A 78 2.10 -2.82 8.97
N THR A 79 2.68 -1.79 8.39
CA THR A 79 4.12 -1.69 8.14
C THR A 79 4.91 -1.53 9.45
N SER A 80 4.39 -0.74 10.39
CA SER A 80 5.05 -0.48 11.68
C SER A 80 4.76 -1.56 12.72
N LYS A 81 3.85 -2.48 12.44
CA LYS A 81 3.37 -3.49 13.39
C LYS A 81 2.87 -2.89 14.71
N SER A 82 2.31 -1.68 14.63
CA SER A 82 1.83 -0.97 15.81
C SER A 82 0.52 -1.52 16.38
N LYS A 83 -0.16 -2.37 15.61
CA LYS A 83 -1.39 -3.06 16.02
C LYS A 83 -1.34 -4.52 15.60
N ASN A 84 -2.12 -5.37 16.28
CA ASN A 84 -2.30 -6.76 15.91
C ASN A 84 -3.22 -6.83 14.70
N LEU A 85 -2.61 -6.94 13.52
CA LEU A 85 -3.30 -7.11 12.26
C LEU A 85 -2.98 -8.49 11.71
N GLU A 86 -4.01 -9.26 11.40
CA GLU A 86 -3.88 -10.60 10.85
C GLU A 86 -4.14 -10.59 9.35
N LEU A 87 -3.24 -11.23 8.60
CA LEU A 87 -3.41 -11.44 7.18
C LEU A 87 -3.96 -12.84 6.98
N THR A 88 -5.19 -12.94 6.46
CA THR A 88 -5.81 -14.21 6.13
C THR A 88 -5.92 -14.36 4.62
N SER A 89 -5.80 -15.61 4.15
CA SER A 89 -5.85 -15.90 2.73
C SER A 89 -6.99 -16.85 2.40
N ASN A 90 -7.59 -16.63 1.23
CA ASN A 90 -8.55 -17.53 0.63
C ASN A 90 -8.17 -17.70 -0.84
N VAL A 91 -7.88 -18.95 -1.23
CA VAL A 91 -7.50 -19.28 -2.59
C VAL A 91 -8.62 -20.13 -3.20
N THR A 92 -9.19 -19.66 -4.32
CA THR A 92 -10.15 -20.46 -5.06
C THR A 92 -9.41 -21.50 -5.90
N GLU A 93 -9.82 -22.78 -5.76
CA GLU A 93 -9.27 -23.87 -6.54
C GLU A 93 -10.10 -24.08 -7.80
N GLU A 94 -9.43 -24.13 -8.95
CA GLU A 94 -10.04 -24.55 -10.21
C GLU A 94 -9.44 -25.87 -10.66
N GLY A 95 -10.27 -26.89 -10.84
CA GLY A 95 -9.86 -28.20 -11.35
C GLY A 95 -8.88 -28.95 -10.45
N GLY A 96 -8.92 -28.73 -9.13
CA GLY A 96 -8.03 -29.40 -8.16
C GLY A 96 -6.60 -28.87 -8.16
N LYS A 97 -6.33 -27.74 -8.83
CA LYS A 97 -5.03 -27.06 -8.83
C LYS A 97 -5.19 -25.68 -8.21
N GLU A 98 -4.15 -25.20 -7.50
CA GLU A 98 -4.10 -23.85 -6.95
C GLU A 98 -3.92 -22.81 -8.06
N HIS A 99 -4.91 -22.67 -8.95
CA HIS A 99 -4.87 -21.75 -10.09
C HIS A 99 -6.00 -20.72 -10.05
N GLY A 100 -6.58 -20.50 -8.88
CA GLY A 100 -7.66 -19.55 -8.75
C GLY A 100 -7.22 -18.17 -8.34
N GLU A 101 -8.20 -17.36 -8.00
CA GLU A 101 -8.03 -16.03 -7.45
C GLU A 101 -7.59 -16.11 -6.00
N ILE A 102 -6.53 -15.38 -5.66
CA ILE A 102 -6.07 -15.24 -4.28
C ILE A 102 -6.73 -14.01 -3.68
N LEU A 103 -7.48 -14.20 -2.59
CA LEU A 103 -8.05 -13.11 -1.83
C LEU A 103 -7.36 -13.04 -0.47
N LEU A 104 -6.67 -11.94 -0.23
CA LEU A 104 -6.08 -11.66 1.07
C LEU A 104 -6.94 -10.63 1.79
N THR A 105 -7.20 -10.90 3.05
CA THR A 105 -8.00 -10.04 3.93
C THR A 105 -7.17 -9.71 5.16
N ILE A 106 -7.24 -8.46 5.59
CA ILE A 106 -6.64 -7.99 6.84
C ILE A 106 -7.74 -7.88 7.87
N ILE A 107 -7.50 -8.47 9.04
CA ILE A 107 -8.42 -8.37 10.18
C ILE A 107 -7.70 -7.55 11.25
N ASP A 108 -8.33 -6.47 11.70
CA ASP A 108 -7.77 -5.63 12.77
C ASP A 108 -8.10 -6.19 14.16
N ASP A 109 -7.62 -5.51 15.22
CA ASP A 109 -7.82 -5.91 16.60
C ASP A 109 -9.29 -5.77 17.07
N GLN A 110 -10.12 -5.07 16.30
CA GLN A 110 -11.56 -4.91 16.57
C GLN A 110 -12.41 -5.88 15.76
N GLY A 111 -11.79 -6.75 14.97
CA GLY A 111 -12.48 -7.72 14.13
C GLY A 111 -12.96 -7.17 12.79
N ASP A 112 -12.63 -5.92 12.45
CA ASP A 112 -12.97 -5.35 11.16
C ASP A 112 -12.09 -5.97 10.06
N GLU A 113 -12.70 -6.27 8.92
CA GLU A 113 -12.04 -6.90 7.79
C GLU A 113 -11.85 -5.92 6.64
N PHE A 114 -10.66 -5.96 6.04
CA PHE A 114 -10.30 -5.16 4.87
C PHE A 114 -9.75 -6.07 3.78
N LEU A 115 -10.36 -6.04 2.61
CA LEU A 115 -9.81 -6.74 1.46
C LEU A 115 -8.52 -6.04 1.01
N VAL A 116 -7.42 -6.77 0.95
CA VAL A 116 -6.09 -6.23 0.62
C VAL A 116 -6.10 -5.45 -0.69
N LYS A 117 -6.72 -6.02 -1.73
CA LYS A 117 -6.79 -5.39 -3.05
C LYS A 117 -7.54 -4.05 -3.01
N SER A 118 -8.62 -3.97 -2.24
CA SER A 118 -9.37 -2.72 -2.04
C SER A 118 -8.57 -1.70 -1.25
N LEU A 119 -7.90 -2.13 -0.18
CA LEU A 119 -7.05 -1.27 0.63
C LEU A 119 -5.90 -0.70 -0.20
N ALA A 120 -5.23 -1.54 -0.99
CA ALA A 120 -4.15 -1.12 -1.87
C ALA A 120 -4.64 -0.10 -2.90
N THR A 121 -5.80 -0.33 -3.49
CA THR A 121 -6.41 0.58 -4.47
C THR A 121 -6.70 1.94 -3.84
N ASP A 122 -7.30 1.96 -2.65
CA ASP A 122 -7.60 3.20 -1.93
C ASP A 122 -6.33 3.94 -1.55
N ALA A 123 -5.30 3.24 -1.07
CA ALA A 123 -4.01 3.84 -0.75
C ALA A 123 -3.37 4.49 -1.98
N MET A 124 -3.41 3.83 -3.13
CA MET A 124 -2.90 4.39 -4.38
C MET A 124 -3.67 5.64 -4.80
N LYS A 125 -4.98 5.61 -4.71
CA LYS A 125 -5.82 6.78 -5.02
C LYS A 125 -5.48 7.96 -4.10
N ASN A 126 -5.24 7.69 -2.82
CA ASN A 126 -4.85 8.72 -1.85
C ASN A 126 -3.51 9.35 -2.24
N TRP A 127 -2.49 8.53 -2.56
CA TRP A 127 -1.20 9.05 -2.99
C TRP A 127 -1.29 9.83 -4.30
N MET A 128 -2.06 9.34 -5.27
CA MET A 128 -2.25 10.07 -6.54
C MET A 128 -2.88 11.43 -6.31
N ALA A 129 -3.85 11.52 -5.40
CA ALA A 129 -4.48 12.79 -5.04
C ALA A 129 -3.47 13.75 -4.38
N ILE A 130 -2.62 13.24 -3.49
CA ILE A 130 -1.58 14.04 -2.82
C ILE A 130 -0.57 14.55 -3.85
N PHE A 131 -0.06 13.69 -4.73
CA PHE A 131 0.92 14.08 -5.74
C PHE A 131 0.35 15.12 -6.69
N LYS A 132 -0.91 14.97 -7.11
CA LYS A 132 -1.59 15.95 -7.96
C LYS A 132 -1.78 17.28 -7.27
N LYS A 133 -2.26 17.27 -6.03
CA LYS A 133 -2.55 18.47 -5.24
C LYS A 133 -1.31 19.32 -4.99
N TYR A 134 -0.20 18.68 -4.66
CA TYR A 134 1.05 19.36 -4.32
C TYR A 134 2.05 19.40 -5.48
N ARG A 135 1.67 18.93 -6.64
CA ARG A 135 2.48 18.95 -7.88
C ARG A 135 3.87 18.34 -7.70
N ILE A 136 3.90 17.19 -7.09
CA ILE A 136 5.14 16.44 -6.89
C ILE A 136 5.46 15.61 -8.14
#